data_392c4063c9b5bb74d30fb7b4baae25ac
#
_entry.id   392c4063c9b5bb74d30fb7b4baae25ac
#
_cell.length_a   1.000
_cell.length_b   1.000
_cell.length_c   1.000
_cell.angle_alpha   90.00
_cell.angle_beta   90.00
_cell.angle_gamma   90.00
#
_symmetry.space_group_name_H-M   'P 1'
#
loop_
_entity.id
_entity.type
_entity.pdbx_description
1 polymer ?
#
loop_
_entity_poly.entity_id
_entity_poly.type
_entity_poly.pdbx_seq_one_letter_code
_entity_poly.pdbx_strand_id
1 'polypeptide(L)'
;MKRLLPIAAAIAALTTASMANRLAVPVIVGGEQDYDACGSGGTVEGLNPRGDGFLAVKAGPGVNFERIDKLYNGMQLYICGEQGDWFAIVYSQTGSWSERCNVSTPWPRAMPYTGPCRAGWVHRRWVGSLAG
;
A
#
# COMPACT_ATOMS: atom_id res chain seq x y z
N MET A 1 43.15 -14.60 -36.76
CA MET A 1 41.72 -14.25 -36.72
C MET A 1 41.32 -13.89 -35.31
N LYS A 2 41.02 -12.64 -35.13
CA LYS A 2 40.51 -12.17 -33.84
C LYS A 2 39.02 -12.45 -33.78
N ARG A 3 38.62 -13.35 -32.96
CA ARG A 3 37.21 -13.49 -32.61
C ARG A 3 36.82 -12.40 -31.66
N LEU A 4 36.02 -11.46 -32.15
CA LEU A 4 35.33 -10.54 -31.32
C LEU A 4 34.23 -11.32 -30.60
N LEU A 5 34.44 -11.64 -29.33
CA LEU A 5 33.36 -12.11 -28.49
C LEU A 5 32.39 -10.96 -28.29
N PRO A 6 31.10 -11.16 -28.58
CA PRO A 6 30.13 -10.13 -28.24
C PRO A 6 30.17 -9.96 -26.72
N ILE A 7 30.51 -8.77 -26.28
CA ILE A 7 30.28 -8.40 -24.90
C ILE A 7 28.77 -8.36 -24.77
N ALA A 8 28.19 -9.42 -24.25
CA ALA A 8 26.84 -9.37 -23.78
C ALA A 8 26.84 -8.35 -22.62
N ALA A 9 26.47 -7.12 -22.95
CA ALA A 9 26.13 -6.18 -21.91
C ALA A 9 24.94 -6.77 -21.18
N ALA A 10 25.20 -7.39 -20.04
CA ALA A 10 24.15 -7.72 -19.12
C ALA A 10 23.58 -6.38 -18.65
N ILE A 11 22.51 -5.97 -19.31
CA ILE A 11 21.67 -4.88 -18.77
C ILE A 11 21.07 -5.48 -17.51
N ALA A 12 21.69 -5.21 -16.38
CA ALA A 12 21.03 -5.44 -15.11
C ALA A 12 19.78 -4.55 -15.13
N ALA A 13 18.65 -5.14 -15.49
CA ALA A 13 17.37 -4.51 -15.27
C ALA A 13 17.27 -4.28 -13.77
N LEU A 14 17.44 -3.04 -13.35
CA LEU A 14 17.08 -2.60 -12.02
C LEU A 14 15.57 -2.75 -11.91
N THR A 15 15.11 -3.96 -11.65
CA THR A 15 13.74 -4.17 -11.22
C THR A 15 13.63 -3.60 -9.83
N THR A 16 13.15 -2.35 -9.74
CA THR A 16 12.58 -1.90 -8.49
C THR A 16 11.43 -2.84 -8.19
N ALA A 17 11.62 -3.70 -7.19
CA ALA A 17 10.52 -4.52 -6.71
C ALA A 17 9.35 -3.59 -6.41
N SER A 18 8.23 -3.75 -7.11
CA SER A 18 7.03 -3.01 -6.80
C SER A 18 6.66 -3.27 -5.35
N MET A 19 6.04 -2.30 -4.68
CA MET A 19 5.58 -2.45 -3.30
C MET A 19 4.72 -3.71 -3.14
N ALA A 20 3.95 -4.09 -4.18
CA ALA A 20 3.13 -5.31 -4.19
C ALA A 20 3.97 -6.58 -3.98
N ASN A 21 5.21 -6.65 -4.50
CA ASN A 21 6.08 -7.81 -4.35
C ASN A 21 6.68 -7.94 -2.95
N ARG A 22 6.57 -6.91 -2.12
CA ARG A 22 7.02 -6.93 -0.72
C ARG A 22 5.94 -7.39 0.24
N LEU A 23 4.69 -7.48 -0.21
CA LEU A 23 3.58 -7.92 0.64
C LEU A 23 3.65 -9.43 0.86
N ALA A 24 3.65 -9.85 2.11
CA ALA A 24 3.45 -11.25 2.50
C ALA A 24 1.97 -11.64 2.40
N VAL A 25 1.09 -10.68 2.70
CA VAL A 25 -0.36 -10.85 2.56
C VAL A 25 -0.87 -9.75 1.65
N PRO A 26 -1.45 -10.10 0.49
CA PRO A 26 -1.92 -9.08 -0.45
C PRO A 26 -3.05 -8.24 0.12
N VAL A 27 -3.09 -6.98 -0.28
CA VAL A 27 -4.25 -6.11 -0.04
C VAL A 27 -5.27 -6.39 -1.14
N ILE A 28 -6.41 -6.93 -0.77
CA ILE A 28 -7.48 -7.27 -1.71
C ILE A 28 -8.42 -6.07 -1.84
N VAL A 29 -8.73 -5.72 -3.06
CA VAL A 29 -9.63 -4.60 -3.40
C VAL A 29 -10.73 -5.05 -4.32
N GLY A 30 -11.86 -4.36 -4.27
CA GLY A 30 -12.97 -4.63 -5.19
C GLY A 30 -13.86 -5.80 -4.77
N GLY A 31 -14.62 -6.29 -5.74
CA GLY A 31 -15.54 -7.40 -5.57
C GLY A 31 -17.01 -7.02 -5.50
N GLU A 32 -17.31 -5.71 -5.49
CA GLU A 32 -18.68 -5.20 -5.47
C GLU A 32 -18.87 -4.21 -6.61
N GLN A 33 -19.85 -4.48 -7.46
CA GLN A 33 -20.06 -3.71 -8.71
C GLN A 33 -20.53 -2.27 -8.46
N ASP A 34 -21.26 -2.05 -7.38
CA ASP A 34 -21.90 -0.76 -7.10
C ASP A 34 -21.14 0.10 -6.09
N TYR A 35 -20.00 -0.38 -5.63
CA TYR A 35 -19.18 0.30 -4.62
C TYR A 35 -17.75 0.47 -5.09
N ASP A 36 -17.12 1.52 -4.61
CA ASP A 36 -15.70 1.74 -4.86
C ASP A 36 -14.86 0.56 -4.36
N ALA A 37 -13.75 0.32 -5.03
CA ALA A 37 -12.85 -0.78 -4.68
C ALA A 37 -12.35 -0.71 -3.24
N CYS A 38 -12.13 0.52 -2.74
CA CYS A 38 -11.86 0.80 -1.33
C CYS A 38 -12.85 1.87 -0.87
N GLY A 39 -13.88 1.46 -0.16
CA GLY A 39 -15.03 2.30 0.15
C GLY A 39 -14.83 3.33 1.27
N SER A 40 -13.71 3.28 1.98
CA SER A 40 -13.47 4.16 3.12
C SER A 40 -12.14 4.87 3.00
N GLY A 41 -12.10 6.09 3.51
CA GLY A 41 -10.88 6.86 3.67
C GLY A 41 -10.51 7.01 5.14
N GLY A 42 -9.25 7.29 5.37
CA GLY A 42 -8.74 7.55 6.70
C GLY A 42 -7.59 8.53 6.69
N THR A 43 -7.22 8.97 7.87
CA THR A 43 -6.08 9.85 8.10
C THR A 43 -5.23 9.31 9.23
N VAL A 44 -3.93 9.30 9.05
CA VAL A 44 -3.00 8.92 10.12
C VAL A 44 -3.04 9.98 11.21
N GLU A 45 -3.24 9.54 12.45
CA GLU A 45 -3.37 10.44 13.59
C GLU A 45 -2.87 9.81 14.89
N GLY A 46 -2.65 10.65 15.89
CA GLY A 46 -2.34 10.21 17.24
C GLY A 46 -0.89 9.77 17.46
N LEU A 47 -0.02 9.87 16.46
CA LEU A 47 1.39 9.54 16.62
C LEU A 47 2.08 10.60 17.49
N ASN A 48 2.91 10.12 18.41
CA ASN A 48 3.68 11.02 19.27
C ASN A 48 4.90 11.56 18.50
N PRO A 49 4.96 12.88 18.24
CA PRO A 49 6.10 13.47 17.52
C PRO A 49 7.41 13.39 18.29
N ARG A 50 7.36 13.11 19.60
CA ARG A 50 8.55 12.89 20.43
C ARG A 50 8.96 11.43 20.51
N GLY A 51 8.10 10.49 20.05
CA GLY A 51 8.40 9.07 19.93
C GLY A 51 8.95 8.77 18.55
N ASP A 52 8.62 7.59 18.03
CA ASP A 52 9.05 7.18 16.69
C ASP A 52 8.48 8.08 15.60
N GLY A 53 7.33 8.73 15.87
CA GLY A 53 6.76 9.73 14.97
C GLY A 53 6.19 9.20 13.68
N PHE A 54 6.15 7.88 13.48
CA PHE A 54 5.63 7.27 12.26
C PHE A 54 4.73 6.07 12.55
N LEU A 55 3.86 5.79 11.61
CA LEU A 55 3.06 4.58 11.55
C LEU A 55 3.75 3.58 10.61
N ALA A 56 4.09 2.42 11.12
CA ALA A 56 4.69 1.37 10.30
C ALA A 56 3.65 0.76 9.36
N VAL A 57 3.98 0.71 8.07
CA VAL A 57 3.26 -0.10 7.10
C VAL A 57 3.92 -1.46 7.06
N LYS A 58 3.14 -2.50 7.29
CA LYS A 58 3.60 -3.89 7.36
C LYS A 58 3.25 -4.66 6.10
N ALA A 59 4.05 -5.68 5.83
CA ALA A 59 3.81 -6.62 4.72
C ALA A 59 2.60 -7.53 4.96
N GLY A 60 2.02 -7.51 6.14
CA GLY A 60 0.86 -8.30 6.50
C GLY A 60 0.21 -7.79 7.79
N PRO A 61 -0.95 -8.36 8.18
CA PRO A 61 -1.72 -7.88 9.32
C PRO A 61 -1.16 -8.38 10.65
N GLY A 62 -0.04 -7.84 11.08
CA GLY A 62 0.57 -8.21 12.35
C GLY A 62 1.92 -7.54 12.57
N VAL A 63 2.32 -7.44 13.83
CA VAL A 63 3.59 -6.79 14.23
C VAL A 63 4.83 -7.57 13.77
N ASN A 64 4.68 -8.88 13.56
CA ASN A 64 5.79 -9.74 13.15
C ASN A 64 6.08 -9.70 11.65
N PHE A 65 5.21 -9.09 10.86
CA PHE A 65 5.48 -8.89 9.45
C PHE A 65 6.51 -7.78 9.24
N GLU A 66 7.26 -7.86 8.15
CA GLU A 66 8.26 -6.87 7.81
C GLU A 66 7.62 -5.48 7.66
N ARG A 67 8.29 -4.46 8.21
CA ARG A 67 7.94 -3.08 7.91
C ARG A 67 8.44 -2.73 6.52
N ILE A 68 7.53 -2.26 5.66
CA ILE A 68 7.83 -1.93 4.27
C ILE A 68 7.77 -0.43 3.99
N ASP A 69 7.16 0.35 4.86
CA ASP A 69 7.08 1.81 4.71
C ASP A 69 6.76 2.49 6.05
N LYS A 70 6.77 3.81 6.02
CA LYS A 70 6.43 4.67 7.16
C LYS A 70 5.45 5.74 6.71
N LEU A 71 4.40 5.95 7.50
CA LEU A 71 3.46 7.05 7.31
C LEU A 71 3.53 8.00 8.50
N TYR A 72 3.08 9.23 8.31
CA TYR A 72 3.16 10.28 9.32
C TYR A 72 1.80 10.91 9.56
N ASN A 73 1.62 11.55 10.72
CA ASN A 73 0.38 12.26 11.05
C ASN A 73 -0.08 13.15 9.89
N GLY A 74 -1.37 13.11 9.60
CA GLY A 74 -2.00 13.89 8.54
C GLY A 74 -1.98 13.22 7.17
N MET A 75 -1.21 12.17 6.98
CA MET A 75 -1.26 11.42 5.72
C MET A 75 -2.60 10.72 5.56
N GLN A 76 -3.16 10.83 4.36
CA GLN A 76 -4.44 10.25 3.97
C GLN A 76 -4.23 8.91 3.28
N LEU A 77 -5.15 7.99 3.52
CA LEU A 77 -5.10 6.66 2.95
C LEU A 77 -6.50 6.14 2.64
N TYR A 78 -6.57 5.11 1.81
CA TYR A 78 -7.79 4.37 1.55
C TYR A 78 -7.80 3.10 2.39
N ILE A 79 -8.91 2.82 3.03
CA ILE A 79 -9.11 1.59 3.79
C ILE A 79 -9.84 0.61 2.88
N CYS A 80 -9.19 -0.49 2.56
CA CYS A 80 -9.67 -1.47 1.59
C CYS A 80 -10.17 -2.75 2.24
N GLY A 81 -9.81 -2.99 3.49
CA GLY A 81 -10.22 -4.17 4.23
C GLY A 81 -9.73 -4.11 5.66
N GLU A 82 -10.14 -5.11 6.42
CA GLU A 82 -9.81 -5.21 7.84
C GLU A 82 -9.58 -6.67 8.20
N GLN A 83 -8.54 -6.91 8.99
CA GLN A 83 -8.28 -8.22 9.58
C GLN A 83 -7.79 -8.02 11.01
N GLY A 84 -8.62 -8.36 11.99
CA GLY A 84 -8.36 -8.08 13.39
C GLY A 84 -8.18 -6.57 13.62
N ASP A 85 -7.09 -6.19 14.24
CA ASP A 85 -6.75 -4.78 14.51
C ASP A 85 -5.99 -4.10 13.37
N TRP A 86 -5.95 -4.71 12.19
CA TRP A 86 -5.17 -4.24 11.07
C TRP A 86 -6.06 -3.84 9.90
N PHE A 87 -5.76 -2.67 9.32
CA PHE A 87 -6.37 -2.22 8.08
C PHE A 87 -5.48 -2.57 6.90
N ALA A 88 -6.10 -3.15 5.87
CA ALA A 88 -5.51 -3.21 4.55
C ALA A 88 -5.70 -1.86 3.87
N ILE A 89 -4.62 -1.23 3.45
CA ILE A 89 -4.65 0.13 2.93
C ILE A 89 -4.00 0.26 1.56
N VAL A 90 -4.47 1.24 0.81
CA VAL A 90 -3.84 1.77 -0.39
C VAL A 90 -3.60 3.27 -0.16
N TYR A 91 -2.45 3.76 -0.53
CA TYR A 91 -2.10 5.16 -0.32
C TYR A 91 -1.15 5.69 -1.38
N SER A 92 -1.28 6.97 -1.67
CA SER A 92 -0.37 7.66 -2.59
C SER A 92 0.92 8.05 -1.87
N GLN A 93 2.02 8.06 -2.61
CA GLN A 93 3.31 8.54 -2.10
C GLN A 93 3.27 10.01 -1.66
N THR A 94 2.29 10.78 -2.17
CA THR A 94 2.14 12.20 -1.82
C THR A 94 1.55 12.41 -0.43
N GLY A 95 1.00 11.38 0.19
CA GLY A 95 0.32 11.47 1.47
C GLY A 95 -1.10 12.03 1.39
N SER A 96 -1.64 12.20 0.21
CA SER A 96 -3.01 12.67 -0.03
C SER A 96 -3.81 11.63 -0.80
N TRP A 97 -5.13 11.60 -0.61
CA TRP A 97 -5.99 10.81 -1.48
C TRP A 97 -5.76 11.22 -2.93
N SER A 98 -5.77 10.26 -3.83
CA SER A 98 -5.53 10.50 -5.24
C SER A 98 -6.35 9.53 -6.08
N GLU A 99 -7.06 10.05 -7.06
CA GLU A 99 -7.78 9.24 -8.04
C GLU A 99 -6.85 8.35 -8.86
N ARG A 100 -5.57 8.68 -8.92
CA ARG A 100 -4.55 7.84 -9.56
C ARG A 100 -4.42 6.47 -8.92
N CYS A 101 -4.77 6.34 -7.63
CA CYS A 101 -4.75 5.05 -6.96
C CYS A 101 -5.79 4.08 -7.55
N ASN A 102 -6.79 4.61 -8.25
CA ASN A 102 -7.81 3.83 -8.97
C ASN A 102 -8.64 2.94 -8.06
N VAL A 103 -8.85 3.36 -6.82
CA VAL A 103 -9.68 2.62 -5.85
C VAL A 103 -10.95 3.37 -5.46
N SER A 104 -11.16 4.58 -5.99
CA SER A 104 -12.40 5.35 -5.89
C SER A 104 -13.34 5.05 -7.06
N THR A 105 -13.29 3.84 -7.56
CA THR A 105 -14.09 3.32 -8.66
C THR A 105 -14.32 1.83 -8.42
N PRO A 106 -15.41 1.25 -8.91
CA PRO A 106 -15.65 -0.18 -8.74
C PRO A 106 -14.62 -1.04 -9.48
N TRP A 107 -14.18 -2.10 -8.82
CA TRP A 107 -13.47 -3.20 -9.45
C TRP A 107 -14.40 -4.42 -9.36
N PRO A 108 -14.87 -4.97 -10.49
CA PRO A 108 -15.88 -6.03 -10.50
C PRO A 108 -15.48 -7.30 -9.76
N ARG A 109 -14.16 -7.58 -9.71
CA ARG A 109 -13.63 -8.75 -9.02
C ARG A 109 -12.78 -8.32 -7.83
N ALA A 110 -12.93 -9.03 -6.73
CA ALA A 110 -11.98 -8.94 -5.62
C ALA A 110 -10.64 -9.50 -6.07
N MET A 111 -9.59 -8.71 -5.96
CA MET A 111 -8.26 -9.11 -6.42
C MET A 111 -7.18 -8.31 -5.70
N PRO A 112 -5.94 -8.81 -5.68
CA PRO A 112 -4.83 -8.04 -5.15
C PRO A 112 -4.70 -6.70 -5.86
N TYR A 113 -4.43 -5.65 -5.07
CA TYR A 113 -4.21 -4.31 -5.63
C TYR A 113 -2.98 -4.30 -6.54
N THR A 114 -3.17 -3.84 -7.76
CA THR A 114 -2.12 -3.75 -8.79
C THR A 114 -1.96 -2.35 -9.35
N GLY A 115 -2.61 -1.36 -8.75
CA GLY A 115 -2.53 0.02 -9.20
C GLY A 115 -1.19 0.69 -8.90
N PRO A 116 -1.04 1.97 -9.29
CA PRO A 116 0.22 2.68 -9.20
C PRO A 116 0.57 3.19 -7.79
N CYS A 117 -0.38 3.15 -6.88
CA CYS A 117 -0.15 3.55 -5.49
C CYS A 117 0.49 2.43 -4.68
N ARG A 118 0.82 2.73 -3.45
CA ARG A 118 1.39 1.77 -2.51
C ARG A 118 0.28 1.07 -1.73
N ALA A 119 0.58 -0.12 -1.22
CA ALA A 119 -0.35 -0.90 -0.43
C ALA A 119 0.36 -1.59 0.73
N GLY A 120 -0.37 -1.87 1.78
CA GLY A 120 0.16 -2.58 2.94
C GLY A 120 -0.84 -2.63 4.07
N TRP A 121 -0.33 -2.88 5.27
CA TRP A 121 -1.13 -3.10 6.47
C TRP A 121 -0.68 -2.18 7.59
N VAL A 122 -1.64 -1.51 8.23
CA VAL A 122 -1.39 -0.62 9.36
C VAL A 122 -2.29 -0.96 10.53
N HIS A 123 -1.83 -0.69 11.75
CA HIS A 123 -2.66 -0.88 12.92
C HIS A 123 -3.75 0.19 12.98
N ARG A 124 -5.00 -0.24 13.15
CA ARG A 124 -6.19 0.62 13.14
C ARG A 124 -6.17 1.73 14.18
N ARG A 125 -5.46 1.52 15.29
CA ARG A 125 -5.37 2.48 16.38
C ARG A 125 -4.93 3.87 15.93
N TRP A 126 -4.09 3.93 14.89
CA TRP A 126 -3.45 5.16 14.43
C TRP A 126 -4.11 5.74 13.18
N VAL A 127 -5.30 5.29 12.87
CA VAL A 127 -6.06 5.74 11.70
C VAL A 127 -7.43 6.22 12.15
N GLY A 128 -7.69 7.51 11.93
CA GLY A 128 -9.03 8.07 12.03
C GLY A 128 -9.77 7.75 10.74
N SER A 129 -10.82 6.91 10.82
CA SER A 129 -11.61 6.61 9.65
C SER A 129 -12.66 7.70 9.44
N LEU A 130 -12.73 8.18 8.22
CA LEU A 130 -13.83 9.01 7.77
C LEU A 130 -14.93 8.06 7.29
N ALA A 131 -16.15 8.30 7.78
CA ALA A 131 -17.31 7.57 7.27
C ALA A 131 -17.42 7.84 5.77
N GLY A 132 -17.18 6.82 5.01
CA GLY A 132 -17.32 6.86 3.57
C GLY A 132 -18.75 6.57 3.15
#